data_9f97b7325a3ce80e1ca18596af6dd99d
#
_entry.id   9f97b7325a3ce80e1ca18596af6dd99d
#
_cell.length_a   1.000
_cell.length_b   1.000
_cell.length_c   1.000
_cell.angle_alpha   90.00
_cell.angle_beta   90.00
_cell.angle_gamma   90.00
#
_symmetry.space_group_name_H-M   'P 1'
#
loop_
_entity.id
_entity.type
_entity.pdbx_description
1 polymer ?
#
loop_
_entity_poly.entity_id
_entity_poly.type
_entity_poly.pdbx_seq_one_letter_code
_entity_poly.pdbx_strand_id
1 'polypeptide(L)'
;MPLQQPLPATTALGRTPVLRAPQLLGDWVLWLEQRPHEKGRTTALIRRWWETDSTPLELTPAPINLRSRVHDYGGAPLTATLTEGTLQLVWVDDNDCCLWFQAWTGLNGANAQSLQAIASPQRLTSPSDSALGGGVIDHARSRWLGVIEEAGCDRLVSVALDQGHQTPVVMHQPADFAGYLALSSDGAQLAWVEWQQPSMPWDCSQLVLARLTTSGALEDCHVIAGGEPSQPQGISVFQPQWLPDGSLVVAEDSSGWWNLMRHPSAENLSSHWQRLWPMAKETAMPQWVFGMSTTAWDGDKLLAAVCDQGEWQLQRLGLDGSAERVDQPFNDLADLNASNGRAVAITSNSTTGQGLLELNLGLGTWQHTPAAAAAMEVNEISVGQPLWFDGSGGQRTHAWYYPPIGGADASSPLLVKSHSGPSSMARRGLSLAIQFWTSRGWGVVDVNYGGSTGFGRTYRERLQGGWGVVDVNDCAAAAKTLIAAKHADPNRIAIEGGSAGGFTTLACL
;
A
#
# COMPACT_ATOMS: atom_id res chain seq x y z
N MET A 1 33.09 4.52 -17.36
CA MET A 1 34.11 3.63 -16.79
C MET A 1 33.42 2.68 -15.86
N PRO A 2 33.74 1.38 -15.81
CA PRO A 2 33.19 0.50 -14.79
C PRO A 2 33.56 1.05 -13.41
N LEU A 3 32.69 0.86 -12.43
CA LEU A 3 32.96 1.24 -11.04
C LEU A 3 34.30 0.61 -10.61
N GLN A 4 35.12 1.37 -9.87
CA GLN A 4 36.36 0.83 -9.32
C GLN A 4 36.11 -0.36 -8.37
N GLN A 5 34.91 -0.41 -7.75
CA GLN A 5 34.45 -1.56 -6.96
C GLN A 5 32.93 -1.78 -7.20
N PRO A 6 32.51 -2.99 -7.62
CA PRO A 6 31.08 -3.32 -7.72
C PRO A 6 30.41 -3.34 -6.34
N LEU A 7 29.10 -3.04 -6.29
CA LEU A 7 28.32 -3.08 -5.03
C LEU A 7 28.50 -4.44 -4.33
N PRO A 8 28.95 -4.50 -3.06
CA PRO A 8 29.13 -5.77 -2.37
C PRO A 8 27.80 -6.54 -2.21
N ALA A 9 27.85 -7.86 -2.30
CA ALA A 9 26.68 -8.72 -2.11
C ALA A 9 26.05 -8.52 -0.71
N THR A 10 26.87 -8.32 0.31
CA THR A 10 26.43 -8.05 1.68
C THR A 10 25.62 -6.76 1.78
N THR A 11 25.92 -5.75 0.98
CA THR A 11 25.16 -4.50 0.89
C THR A 11 23.88 -4.71 0.08
N ALA A 12 23.98 -5.39 -1.08
CA ALA A 12 22.84 -5.65 -1.96
C ALA A 12 21.77 -6.55 -1.30
N LEU A 13 22.22 -7.52 -0.50
CA LEU A 13 21.36 -8.42 0.29
C LEU A 13 21.15 -7.91 1.71
N GLY A 14 21.77 -6.81 2.06
CA GLY A 14 21.62 -6.13 3.35
C GLY A 14 20.14 -5.79 3.57
N ARG A 15 19.66 -6.14 4.77
CA ARG A 15 18.27 -5.89 5.10
C ARG A 15 18.15 -4.50 5.73
N THR A 16 17.56 -3.57 5.00
CA THR A 16 17.18 -2.26 5.53
C THR A 16 15.87 -2.34 6.28
N PRO A 17 15.62 -1.49 7.29
CA PRO A 17 14.29 -1.34 7.87
C PRO A 17 13.24 -1.07 6.78
N VAL A 18 12.02 -1.62 6.96
CA VAL A 18 10.89 -1.34 6.07
C VAL A 18 9.89 -0.48 6.82
N LEU A 19 9.61 0.71 6.29
CA LEU A 19 8.63 1.64 6.84
C LEU A 19 7.26 1.38 6.20
N ARG A 20 6.19 1.51 7.00
CA ARG A 20 4.80 1.29 6.56
C ARG A 20 3.82 2.16 7.33
N ALA A 21 2.63 2.35 6.76
CA ALA A 21 1.45 2.91 7.41
C ALA A 21 1.73 4.19 8.22
N PRO A 22 2.37 5.23 7.65
CA PRO A 22 2.56 6.49 8.34
C PRO A 22 1.21 7.18 8.57
N GLN A 23 1.04 7.79 9.74
CA GLN A 23 -0.18 8.50 10.14
C GLN A 23 0.14 9.83 10.78
N LEU A 24 -0.64 10.86 10.43
CA LEU A 24 -0.66 12.14 11.10
C LEU A 24 -1.66 12.12 12.25
N LEU A 25 -1.20 12.39 13.45
CA LEU A 25 -1.99 12.43 14.68
C LEU A 25 -1.80 13.81 15.36
N GLY A 26 -2.54 14.81 14.87
CA GLY A 26 -2.31 16.21 15.25
C GLY A 26 -0.92 16.69 14.82
N ASP A 27 -0.08 17.05 15.77
CA ASP A 27 1.32 17.48 15.55
C ASP A 27 2.33 16.31 15.58
N TRP A 28 1.85 15.09 15.45
CA TRP A 28 2.68 13.89 15.56
C TRP A 28 2.62 13.06 14.29
N VAL A 29 3.72 12.37 14.00
CA VAL A 29 3.81 11.36 12.96
C VAL A 29 4.11 10.02 13.61
N LEU A 30 3.24 9.06 13.38
CA LEU A 30 3.39 7.66 13.76
C LEU A 30 3.65 6.83 12.50
N TRP A 31 4.51 5.83 12.57
CA TRP A 31 4.70 4.85 11.50
C TRP A 31 5.08 3.48 12.06
N LEU A 32 4.96 2.46 11.24
CA LEU A 32 5.47 1.12 11.53
C LEU A 32 6.86 0.94 10.92
N GLU A 33 7.75 0.33 11.70
CA GLU A 33 9.09 -0.04 11.26
C GLU A 33 9.33 -1.53 11.46
N GLN A 34 9.54 -2.26 10.37
CA GLN A 34 10.00 -3.64 10.42
C GLN A 34 11.52 -3.68 10.49
N ARG A 35 12.07 -4.30 11.53
CA ARG A 35 13.49 -4.33 11.88
C ARG A 35 14.16 -5.66 11.54
N PRO A 36 14.92 -5.75 10.44
CA PRO A 36 15.59 -7.00 10.04
C PRO A 36 16.57 -7.54 11.07
N HIS A 37 17.28 -6.65 11.79
CA HIS A 37 18.23 -7.04 12.84
C HIS A 37 17.55 -7.61 14.11
N GLU A 38 16.24 -7.41 14.25
CA GLU A 38 15.39 -8.00 15.29
C GLU A 38 14.54 -9.17 14.74
N LYS A 39 15.06 -9.92 13.78
CA LYS A 39 14.41 -11.06 13.11
C LYS A 39 13.10 -10.68 12.38
N GLY A 40 12.98 -9.43 11.94
CA GLY A 40 11.81 -8.91 11.23
C GLY A 40 10.69 -8.43 12.14
N ARG A 41 10.94 -8.21 13.44
CA ARG A 41 9.97 -7.61 14.35
C ARG A 41 9.50 -6.25 13.83
N THR A 42 8.21 -6.02 13.90
CA THR A 42 7.59 -4.73 13.55
C THR A 42 7.19 -3.99 14.83
N THR A 43 7.49 -2.71 14.88
CA THR A 43 7.17 -1.83 16.01
C THR A 43 6.56 -0.51 15.54
N ALA A 44 5.82 0.16 16.42
CA ALA A 44 5.28 1.50 16.18
C ALA A 44 6.23 2.55 16.75
N LEU A 45 6.57 3.51 15.92
CA LEU A 45 7.41 4.66 16.26
C LEU A 45 6.59 5.95 16.12
N ILE A 46 6.89 6.94 16.98
CA ILE A 46 6.25 8.25 16.94
C ILE A 46 7.27 9.36 17.20
N ARG A 47 7.15 10.45 16.47
CA ARG A 47 7.85 11.71 16.73
C ARG A 47 6.99 12.91 16.37
N ARG A 48 7.42 14.11 16.73
CA ARG A 48 6.75 15.31 16.25
C ARG A 48 6.91 15.44 14.72
N TRP A 49 5.86 15.91 14.11
CA TRP A 49 5.84 16.24 12.70
C TRP A 49 6.89 17.31 12.39
N TRP A 50 7.63 17.13 11.31
CA TRP A 50 8.69 18.02 10.83
C TRP A 50 10.00 18.03 11.66
N GLU A 51 10.10 17.29 12.75
CA GLU A 51 11.32 17.16 13.56
C GLU A 51 12.15 15.92 13.16
N THR A 52 12.64 15.92 11.91
CA THR A 52 13.30 14.74 11.30
C THR A 52 14.59 14.31 12.02
N ASP A 53 15.27 15.24 12.69
CA ASP A 53 16.50 14.96 13.47
C ASP A 53 16.22 14.46 14.89
N SER A 54 14.96 14.48 15.35
CA SER A 54 14.60 14.01 16.68
C SER A 54 14.56 12.47 16.73
N THR A 55 15.01 11.90 17.87
CA THR A 55 14.90 10.46 18.10
C THR A 55 13.43 10.09 18.34
N PRO A 56 12.83 9.22 17.50
CA PRO A 56 11.46 8.78 17.72
C PRO A 56 11.34 7.93 19.00
N LEU A 57 10.17 7.98 19.62
CA LEU A 57 9.80 7.09 20.71
C LEU A 57 9.22 5.79 20.17
N GLU A 58 9.69 4.66 20.68
CA GLU A 58 9.12 3.35 20.40
C GLU A 58 7.92 3.10 21.34
N LEU A 59 6.71 3.03 20.75
CA LEU A 59 5.46 2.85 21.49
C LEU A 59 5.20 1.37 21.83
N THR A 60 5.75 0.46 21.04
CA THR A 60 5.57 -0.99 21.20
C THR A 60 6.93 -1.69 21.29
N PRO A 61 7.68 -1.47 22.41
CA PRO A 61 9.03 -2.05 22.56
C PRO A 61 8.96 -3.59 22.64
N ALA A 62 10.11 -4.22 22.39
CA ALA A 62 10.23 -5.67 22.53
C ALA A 62 9.74 -6.14 23.92
N PRO A 63 9.04 -7.28 24.02
CA PRO A 63 8.90 -8.31 22.99
C PRO A 63 7.72 -8.13 22.01
N ILE A 64 6.97 -7.04 22.05
CA ILE A 64 5.80 -6.81 21.19
C ILE A 64 6.23 -6.84 19.73
N ASN A 65 5.47 -7.58 18.89
CA ASN A 65 5.66 -7.69 17.45
C ASN A 65 4.34 -7.45 16.73
N LEU A 66 4.22 -6.31 16.05
CA LEU A 66 3.00 -5.90 15.37
C LEU A 66 2.82 -6.67 14.05
N ARG A 67 1.87 -7.60 14.01
CA ARG A 67 1.55 -8.34 12.80
C ARG A 67 0.13 -8.89 12.83
N SER A 68 -0.62 -8.66 11.78
CA SER A 68 -1.83 -9.39 11.45
C SER A 68 -1.50 -10.59 10.55
N ARG A 69 -2.28 -11.66 10.64
CA ARG A 69 -2.15 -12.84 9.78
C ARG A 69 -3.38 -13.05 8.90
N VAL A 70 -4.28 -12.08 8.85
CA VAL A 70 -5.48 -12.16 8.00
C VAL A 70 -5.06 -12.44 6.56
N HIS A 71 -5.70 -13.41 5.92
CA HIS A 71 -5.42 -13.89 4.55
C HIS A 71 -3.93 -14.28 4.34
N ASP A 72 -3.23 -14.73 5.39
CA ASP A 72 -1.79 -15.03 5.42
C ASP A 72 -0.87 -13.83 5.17
N TYR A 73 -1.31 -12.82 4.40
CA TYR A 73 -0.53 -11.63 4.08
C TYR A 73 -0.59 -10.55 5.15
N GLY A 74 -1.70 -10.49 5.90
CA GLY A 74 -1.91 -9.53 6.98
C GLY A 74 -2.21 -8.11 6.48
N GLY A 75 -1.56 -7.14 7.12
CA GLY A 75 -1.78 -5.70 6.92
C GLY A 75 -2.59 -5.08 8.04
N ALA A 76 -2.48 -3.76 8.20
CA ALA A 76 -3.13 -2.96 9.24
C ALA A 76 -3.15 -3.62 10.63
N PRO A 77 -1.98 -4.01 11.17
CA PRO A 77 -1.90 -4.63 12.49
C PRO A 77 -2.08 -3.61 13.62
N LEU A 78 -2.11 -2.32 13.32
CA LEU A 78 -2.22 -1.22 14.25
C LEU A 78 -3.34 -0.28 13.82
N THR A 79 -4.18 0.08 14.78
CA THR A 79 -5.11 1.22 14.69
C THR A 79 -4.67 2.25 15.72
N ALA A 80 -4.44 3.49 15.27
CA ALA A 80 -4.06 4.60 16.14
C ALA A 80 -5.03 5.77 15.97
N THR A 81 -5.36 6.45 17.06
CA THR A 81 -6.19 7.64 17.03
C THR A 81 -5.82 8.60 18.15
N LEU A 82 -6.05 9.88 17.89
CA LEU A 82 -5.85 10.95 18.86
C LEU A 82 -7.19 11.61 19.15
N THR A 83 -7.63 11.52 20.40
CA THR A 83 -8.89 12.11 20.86
C THR A 83 -8.67 12.80 22.18
N GLU A 84 -9.07 14.08 22.29
CA GLU A 84 -8.96 14.90 23.52
C GLU A 84 -7.57 14.87 24.18
N GLY A 85 -6.51 14.88 23.35
CA GLY A 85 -5.12 14.86 23.84
C GLY A 85 -4.65 13.49 24.32
N THR A 86 -5.43 12.44 24.11
CA THR A 86 -5.07 11.04 24.41
C THR A 86 -4.82 10.28 23.11
N LEU A 87 -3.63 9.69 22.99
CA LEU A 87 -3.31 8.74 21.94
C LEU A 87 -3.78 7.36 22.36
N GLN A 88 -4.59 6.72 21.54
CA GLN A 88 -5.07 5.36 21.74
C GLN A 88 -4.51 4.46 20.65
N LEU A 89 -3.94 3.33 21.04
CA LEU A 89 -3.41 2.29 20.15
C LEU A 89 -4.13 0.98 20.41
N VAL A 90 -4.62 0.37 19.32
CA VAL A 90 -5.07 -1.03 19.31
C VAL A 90 -4.21 -1.78 18.31
N TRP A 91 -3.60 -2.89 18.71
CA TRP A 91 -2.73 -3.66 17.83
C TRP A 91 -2.93 -5.17 17.96
N VAL A 92 -2.53 -5.88 16.92
CA VAL A 92 -2.39 -7.34 16.93
C VAL A 92 -0.94 -7.67 17.22
N ASP A 93 -0.70 -8.46 18.27
CA ASP A 93 0.64 -8.98 18.59
C ASP A 93 0.82 -10.37 17.97
N ASP A 94 1.86 -10.52 17.13
CA ASP A 94 2.21 -11.79 16.47
C ASP A 94 2.55 -12.93 17.45
N ASN A 95 2.92 -12.59 18.69
CA ASN A 95 3.31 -13.57 19.70
C ASN A 95 2.12 -14.41 20.22
N ASP A 96 0.92 -13.83 20.26
CA ASP A 96 -0.29 -14.51 20.77
C ASP A 96 -1.52 -14.33 19.87
N CYS A 97 -1.38 -13.64 18.73
CA CYS A 97 -2.44 -13.32 17.76
C CYS A 97 -3.63 -12.56 18.37
N CYS A 98 -3.44 -11.93 19.53
CA CYS A 98 -4.48 -11.18 20.25
C CYS A 98 -4.48 -9.70 19.91
N LEU A 99 -5.64 -9.08 20.09
CA LEU A 99 -5.75 -7.63 20.17
C LEU A 99 -5.29 -7.14 21.54
N TRP A 100 -4.50 -6.08 21.52
CA TRP A 100 -4.00 -5.37 22.67
C TRP A 100 -4.35 -3.89 22.56
N PHE A 101 -4.48 -3.22 23.70
CA PHE A 101 -4.80 -1.80 23.81
C PHE A 101 -3.86 -1.10 24.78
N GLN A 102 -3.49 0.13 24.43
CA GLN A 102 -2.82 1.04 25.35
C GLN A 102 -3.16 2.49 25.00
N ALA A 103 -3.26 3.33 26.03
CA ALA A 103 -3.47 4.76 25.88
C ALA A 103 -2.28 5.55 26.45
N TRP A 104 -2.01 6.71 25.83
CA TRP A 104 -0.88 7.58 26.13
C TRP A 104 -1.34 9.02 26.29
N THR A 105 -0.69 9.75 27.18
CA THR A 105 -0.87 11.18 27.40
C THR A 105 0.44 11.95 27.19
N GLY A 106 0.41 13.28 27.36
CA GLY A 106 1.63 14.10 27.22
C GLY A 106 1.90 14.63 25.81
N LEU A 107 0.92 14.53 24.88
CA LEU A 107 1.06 14.98 23.49
C LEU A 107 1.23 16.51 23.36
N ASN A 108 0.92 17.28 24.41
CA ASN A 108 1.19 18.73 24.46
C ASN A 108 2.66 19.04 24.81
N GLY A 109 3.48 18.03 25.13
CA GLY A 109 4.89 18.18 25.44
C GLY A 109 5.75 18.56 24.25
N ALA A 110 6.97 19.01 24.51
CA ALA A 110 7.87 19.53 23.49
C ALA A 110 8.44 18.47 22.55
N ASN A 111 8.51 17.20 22.97
CA ASN A 111 9.10 16.11 22.20
C ASN A 111 8.47 14.75 22.53
N ALA A 112 8.88 13.69 21.84
CA ALA A 112 8.33 12.34 22.01
C ALA A 112 8.56 11.76 23.42
N GLN A 113 9.58 12.18 24.12
CA GLN A 113 9.90 11.74 25.49
C GLN A 113 8.90 12.27 26.53
N SER A 114 8.07 13.26 26.18
CA SER A 114 6.98 13.73 27.05
C SER A 114 5.78 12.77 27.08
N LEU A 115 5.68 11.86 26.12
CA LEU A 115 4.63 10.86 26.05
C LEU A 115 4.77 9.85 27.19
N GLN A 116 3.66 9.61 27.89
CA GLN A 116 3.58 8.67 29.00
C GLN A 116 2.40 7.73 28.79
N ALA A 117 2.64 6.43 28.93
CA ALA A 117 1.58 5.45 28.95
C ALA A 117 0.69 5.67 30.18
N ILE A 118 -0.61 5.69 30.00
CA ILE A 118 -1.59 5.84 31.11
C ILE A 118 -1.59 4.59 31.98
N ALA A 119 -1.45 3.42 31.33
CA ALA A 119 -1.38 2.11 31.99
C ALA A 119 -0.53 1.14 31.17
N SER A 120 -0.20 -0.01 31.75
CA SER A 120 0.40 -1.12 31.00
C SER A 120 -0.52 -1.59 29.88
N PRO A 121 0.03 -2.19 28.80
CA PRO A 121 -0.78 -2.76 27.72
C PRO A 121 -1.81 -3.76 28.26
N GLN A 122 -3.04 -3.65 27.79
CA GLN A 122 -4.16 -4.52 28.15
C GLN A 122 -4.46 -5.46 26.98
N ARG A 123 -4.47 -6.77 27.22
CA ARG A 123 -4.91 -7.75 26.23
C ARG A 123 -6.44 -7.74 26.17
N LEU A 124 -7.00 -7.41 25.00
CA LEU A 124 -8.45 -7.30 24.82
C LEU A 124 -9.09 -8.65 24.49
N THR A 125 -8.43 -9.49 23.67
CA THR A 125 -9.00 -10.77 23.25
C THR A 125 -8.29 -11.95 23.89
N SER A 126 -8.95 -13.10 23.92
CA SER A 126 -8.32 -14.38 24.30
C SER A 126 -7.58 -14.99 23.10
N PRO A 127 -6.46 -15.72 23.31
CA PRO A 127 -5.78 -16.43 22.24
C PRO A 127 -6.71 -17.40 21.52
N SER A 128 -6.60 -17.42 20.18
CA SER A 128 -7.35 -18.33 19.31
C SER A 128 -6.54 -18.59 18.04
N ASP A 129 -6.97 -19.53 17.22
CA ASP A 129 -6.39 -19.80 15.90
C ASP A 129 -6.87 -18.79 14.83
N SER A 130 -7.68 -17.81 15.22
CA SER A 130 -8.23 -16.77 14.33
C SER A 130 -7.21 -15.67 14.08
N ALA A 131 -7.28 -15.04 12.91
CA ALA A 131 -6.49 -13.86 12.59
C ALA A 131 -7.36 -12.58 12.68
N LEU A 132 -6.81 -11.52 13.27
CA LEU A 132 -7.47 -10.23 13.46
C LEU A 132 -6.70 -9.15 12.69
N GLY A 133 -7.41 -8.14 12.15
CA GLY A 133 -6.76 -7.00 11.48
C GLY A 133 -7.73 -5.98 10.88
N GLY A 134 -7.17 -4.96 10.24
CA GLY A 134 -7.90 -3.99 9.40
C GLY A 134 -8.95 -3.17 10.12
N GLY A 135 -8.72 -2.79 11.38
CA GLY A 135 -9.75 -2.17 12.19
C GLY A 135 -9.73 -0.66 12.31
N VAL A 136 -10.81 -0.13 12.86
CA VAL A 136 -11.03 1.26 13.23
C VAL A 136 -11.55 1.38 14.66
N ILE A 137 -11.32 2.50 15.33
CA ILE A 137 -11.87 2.77 16.68
C ILE A 137 -13.19 3.53 16.57
N ASP A 138 -14.24 2.95 17.13
CA ASP A 138 -15.53 3.58 17.35
C ASP A 138 -15.51 4.27 18.74
N HIS A 139 -15.14 5.54 18.76
CA HIS A 139 -15.03 6.32 19.99
C HIS A 139 -16.36 6.48 20.71
N ALA A 140 -17.47 6.63 19.96
CA ALA A 140 -18.79 6.83 20.53
C ALA A 140 -19.22 5.65 21.41
N ARG A 141 -18.66 4.45 21.13
CA ARG A 141 -19.03 3.21 21.84
C ARG A 141 -17.83 2.54 22.51
N SER A 142 -16.67 3.22 22.57
CA SER A 142 -15.43 2.72 23.20
C SER A 142 -15.06 1.30 22.76
N ARG A 143 -15.01 1.04 21.45
CA ARG A 143 -14.73 -0.28 20.89
C ARG A 143 -13.86 -0.20 19.65
N TRP A 144 -13.18 -1.29 19.34
CA TRP A 144 -12.53 -1.52 18.06
C TRP A 144 -13.47 -2.31 17.14
N LEU A 145 -13.57 -1.92 15.89
CA LEU A 145 -14.26 -2.63 14.82
C LEU A 145 -13.22 -3.12 13.83
N GLY A 146 -13.30 -4.37 13.38
CA GLY A 146 -12.34 -4.91 12.41
C GLY A 146 -12.76 -6.27 11.86
N VAL A 147 -11.83 -6.93 11.21
CA VAL A 147 -12.02 -8.24 10.61
C VAL A 147 -11.42 -9.32 11.50
N ILE A 148 -12.15 -10.42 11.67
CA ILE A 148 -11.63 -11.70 12.14
C ILE A 148 -11.76 -12.71 11.01
N GLU A 149 -10.68 -13.44 10.73
CA GLU A 149 -10.67 -14.59 9.83
C GLU A 149 -10.65 -15.86 10.64
N GLU A 150 -11.60 -16.74 10.40
CA GLU A 150 -11.70 -18.07 10.99
C GLU A 150 -12.02 -19.10 9.90
N ALA A 151 -11.22 -20.15 9.81
CA ALA A 151 -11.41 -21.25 8.86
C ALA A 151 -11.56 -20.76 7.38
N GLY A 152 -10.84 -19.69 7.01
CA GLY A 152 -10.83 -19.11 5.66
C GLY A 152 -12.05 -18.27 5.32
N CYS A 153 -12.85 -17.86 6.32
CA CYS A 153 -13.99 -16.94 6.15
C CYS A 153 -13.82 -15.73 7.07
N ASP A 154 -14.14 -14.56 6.56
CA ASP A 154 -14.12 -13.33 7.33
C ASP A 154 -15.43 -13.07 8.06
N ARG A 155 -15.34 -12.32 9.13
CA ARG A 155 -16.47 -11.66 9.81
C ARG A 155 -16.07 -10.27 10.26
N LEU A 156 -16.98 -9.33 10.17
CA LEU A 156 -16.82 -8.06 10.87
C LEU A 156 -17.16 -8.24 12.34
N VAL A 157 -16.28 -7.77 13.21
CA VAL A 157 -16.42 -7.95 14.67
C VAL A 157 -16.21 -6.64 15.40
N SER A 158 -16.73 -6.60 16.64
CA SER A 158 -16.42 -5.55 17.60
C SER A 158 -15.78 -6.12 18.86
N VAL A 159 -14.85 -5.35 19.44
CA VAL A 159 -14.15 -5.66 20.69
C VAL A 159 -14.15 -4.40 21.56
N ALA A 160 -14.70 -4.48 22.78
CA ALA A 160 -14.71 -3.34 23.71
C ALA A 160 -13.29 -2.98 24.18
N LEU A 161 -12.98 -1.71 24.36
CA LEU A 161 -11.65 -1.24 24.76
C LEU A 161 -11.42 -1.25 26.28
N ASP A 162 -12.50 -1.33 27.06
CA ASP A 162 -12.48 -1.30 28.52
C ASP A 162 -12.49 -2.68 29.19
N GLN A 163 -12.58 -3.76 28.41
CA GLN A 163 -12.65 -5.13 28.88
C GLN A 163 -11.51 -5.98 28.34
N GLY A 164 -10.95 -6.85 29.15
CA GLY A 164 -9.92 -7.80 28.74
C GLY A 164 -10.47 -9.21 28.48
N HIS A 165 -9.69 -10.00 27.73
CA HIS A 165 -9.95 -11.43 27.50
C HIS A 165 -11.33 -11.76 26.90
N GLN A 166 -11.80 -10.91 25.98
CA GLN A 166 -13.10 -11.06 25.33
C GLN A 166 -13.05 -12.05 24.18
N THR A 167 -14.23 -12.58 23.85
CA THR A 167 -14.50 -13.14 22.52
C THR A 167 -15.05 -12.01 21.66
N PRO A 168 -14.50 -11.77 20.45
CA PRO A 168 -15.02 -10.75 19.54
C PRO A 168 -16.50 -10.98 19.22
N VAL A 169 -17.28 -9.91 19.21
CA VAL A 169 -18.73 -9.97 18.92
C VAL A 169 -18.92 -9.82 17.41
N VAL A 170 -19.51 -10.83 16.76
CA VAL A 170 -19.79 -10.79 15.32
C VAL A 170 -20.88 -9.75 15.03
N MET A 171 -20.62 -8.85 14.11
CA MET A 171 -21.54 -7.81 13.66
C MET A 171 -22.12 -8.09 12.29
N HIS A 172 -21.32 -8.68 11.39
CA HIS A 172 -21.71 -8.98 10.03
C HIS A 172 -20.88 -10.17 9.49
N GLN A 173 -21.51 -10.93 8.59
CA GLN A 173 -20.88 -12.06 7.90
C GLN A 173 -20.95 -11.82 6.39
N PRO A 174 -19.84 -11.49 5.72
CA PRO A 174 -19.74 -11.43 4.27
C PRO A 174 -19.90 -12.83 3.65
N ALA A 175 -19.98 -12.90 2.33
CA ALA A 175 -20.00 -14.20 1.63
C ALA A 175 -18.68 -14.97 1.88
N ASP A 176 -17.53 -14.32 1.67
CA ASP A 176 -16.20 -14.88 1.93
C ASP A 176 -15.33 -13.89 2.69
N PHE A 177 -15.04 -12.71 2.11
CA PHE A 177 -14.02 -11.78 2.59
C PHE A 177 -14.54 -10.36 2.75
N ALA A 178 -13.96 -9.64 3.72
CA ALA A 178 -14.22 -8.22 3.95
C ALA A 178 -12.95 -7.47 4.40
N GLY A 179 -12.92 -6.15 4.16
CA GLY A 179 -11.81 -5.32 4.63
C GLY A 179 -12.04 -3.84 4.37
N TYR A 180 -11.04 -3.02 4.66
CA TYR A 180 -11.09 -1.57 4.42
C TYR A 180 -12.26 -0.86 5.08
N LEU A 181 -12.46 -1.12 6.38
CA LEU A 181 -13.50 -0.48 7.17
C LEU A 181 -13.26 1.03 7.25
N ALA A 182 -14.31 1.81 7.01
CA ALA A 182 -14.33 3.25 7.13
C ALA A 182 -15.56 3.68 7.96
N LEU A 183 -15.30 4.19 9.16
CA LEU A 183 -16.33 4.71 10.06
C LEU A 183 -16.55 6.20 9.79
N SER A 184 -17.80 6.66 9.68
CA SER A 184 -18.12 8.08 9.58
C SER A 184 -17.67 8.83 10.83
N SER A 185 -17.38 10.12 10.69
CA SER A 185 -16.85 10.95 11.79
C SER A 185 -17.79 11.06 12.99
N ASP A 186 -19.10 10.95 12.77
CA ASP A 186 -20.14 10.92 13.80
C ASP A 186 -20.39 9.53 14.39
N GLY A 187 -19.74 8.49 13.85
CA GLY A 187 -19.90 7.10 14.25
C GLY A 187 -21.28 6.50 13.89
N ALA A 188 -22.04 7.14 12.98
CA ALA A 188 -23.38 6.68 12.62
C ALA A 188 -23.41 5.69 11.45
N GLN A 189 -22.39 5.67 10.62
CA GLN A 189 -22.31 4.81 9.43
C GLN A 189 -20.96 4.11 9.33
N LEU A 190 -20.98 2.87 8.83
CA LEU A 190 -19.79 2.08 8.53
C LEU A 190 -19.84 1.67 7.07
N ALA A 191 -18.77 1.95 6.33
CA ALA A 191 -18.54 1.44 4.98
C ALA A 191 -17.39 0.44 5.00
N TRP A 192 -17.44 -0.60 4.14
CA TRP A 192 -16.38 -1.57 3.97
C TRP A 192 -16.42 -2.21 2.60
N VAL A 193 -15.35 -2.88 2.20
CA VAL A 193 -15.24 -3.60 0.93
C VAL A 193 -15.45 -5.10 1.17
N GLU A 194 -16.28 -5.74 0.33
CA GLU A 194 -16.45 -7.20 0.30
C GLU A 194 -16.06 -7.77 -1.06
N TRP A 195 -15.56 -8.99 -1.05
CA TRP A 195 -15.34 -9.79 -2.26
C TRP A 195 -15.50 -11.26 -1.97
N GLN A 196 -15.66 -12.05 -3.02
CA GLN A 196 -15.86 -13.49 -2.90
C GLN A 196 -15.15 -14.27 -4.00
N GLN A 197 -14.81 -15.52 -3.70
CA GLN A 197 -14.22 -16.44 -4.68
C GLN A 197 -15.16 -16.63 -5.89
N PRO A 198 -14.60 -16.82 -7.12
CA PRO A 198 -13.16 -16.95 -7.42
C PRO A 198 -12.46 -15.61 -7.66
N SER A 199 -13.13 -14.48 -7.46
CA SER A 199 -12.55 -13.16 -7.74
C SER A 199 -11.62 -12.71 -6.61
N MET A 200 -10.51 -12.10 -7.00
CA MET A 200 -9.70 -11.29 -6.09
C MET A 200 -10.32 -9.88 -5.97
N PRO A 201 -10.05 -9.15 -4.87
CA PRO A 201 -10.70 -7.84 -4.64
C PRO A 201 -10.39 -6.79 -5.73
N TRP A 202 -9.30 -6.94 -6.47
CA TRP A 202 -9.00 -6.10 -7.63
C TRP A 202 -9.65 -6.56 -8.93
N ASP A 203 -10.26 -7.75 -8.97
CA ASP A 203 -11.02 -8.24 -10.12
C ASP A 203 -12.50 -7.87 -9.99
N CYS A 204 -13.10 -8.18 -8.82
CA CYS A 204 -14.48 -7.85 -8.52
C CYS A 204 -14.65 -7.69 -7.00
N SER A 205 -15.15 -6.53 -6.58
CA SER A 205 -15.47 -6.26 -5.17
C SER A 205 -16.63 -5.28 -5.06
N GLN A 206 -17.24 -5.25 -3.88
CA GLN A 206 -18.41 -4.43 -3.57
C GLN A 206 -18.13 -3.50 -2.41
N LEU A 207 -18.62 -2.28 -2.48
CA LEU A 207 -18.67 -1.36 -1.36
C LEU A 207 -19.99 -1.52 -0.64
N VAL A 208 -19.95 -1.94 0.60
CA VAL A 208 -21.12 -2.08 1.47
C VAL A 208 -21.17 -0.90 2.43
N LEU A 209 -22.37 -0.39 2.67
CA LEU A 209 -22.66 0.66 3.63
C LEU A 209 -23.76 0.18 4.58
N ALA A 210 -23.58 0.44 5.86
CA ALA A 210 -24.58 0.17 6.89
C ALA A 210 -24.68 1.31 7.88
N ARG A 211 -25.84 1.42 8.54
CA ARG A 211 -26.08 2.30 9.67
C ARG A 211 -25.71 1.59 10.98
N LEU A 212 -25.14 2.33 11.91
CA LEU A 212 -24.88 1.87 13.28
C LEU A 212 -25.98 2.37 14.21
N THR A 213 -26.67 1.45 14.89
CA THR A 213 -27.63 1.80 15.93
C THR A 213 -26.94 2.42 17.16
N THR A 214 -27.71 2.98 18.08
CA THR A 214 -27.19 3.46 19.36
C THR A 214 -26.51 2.35 20.18
N SER A 215 -27.02 1.11 20.07
CA SER A 215 -26.41 -0.08 20.70
C SER A 215 -25.18 -0.57 19.94
N GLY A 216 -24.92 -0.05 18.74
CA GLY A 216 -23.78 -0.41 17.90
C GLY A 216 -23.99 -1.62 16.99
N ALA A 217 -25.20 -2.10 16.82
CA ALA A 217 -25.53 -3.11 15.81
C ALA A 217 -25.55 -2.47 14.41
N LEU A 218 -25.23 -3.28 13.39
CA LEU A 218 -25.38 -2.87 11.99
C LEU A 218 -26.83 -3.08 11.54
N GLU A 219 -27.38 -2.07 10.88
CA GLU A 219 -28.70 -2.10 10.23
C GLU A 219 -28.59 -1.57 8.81
N ASP A 220 -29.54 -1.97 7.97
CA ASP A 220 -29.68 -1.46 6.61
C ASP A 220 -28.38 -1.61 5.79
N CYS A 221 -27.80 -2.83 5.78
CA CYS A 221 -26.63 -3.13 4.94
C CYS A 221 -26.99 -3.11 3.45
N HIS A 222 -26.37 -2.24 2.69
CA HIS A 222 -26.59 -2.08 1.25
C HIS A 222 -25.28 -2.06 0.47
N VAL A 223 -25.24 -2.79 -0.65
CA VAL A 223 -24.20 -2.59 -1.67
C VAL A 223 -24.48 -1.29 -2.40
N ILE A 224 -23.55 -0.35 -2.38
CA ILE A 224 -23.72 0.99 -2.96
C ILE A 224 -22.80 1.29 -4.14
N ALA A 225 -21.76 0.49 -4.36
CA ALA A 225 -20.85 0.56 -5.51
C ALA A 225 -20.13 -0.78 -5.74
N GLY A 226 -19.42 -0.90 -6.86
CA GLY A 226 -18.66 -2.10 -7.22
C GLY A 226 -19.39 -3.02 -8.17
N GLY A 227 -18.83 -4.21 -8.41
CA GLY A 227 -19.31 -5.20 -9.36
C GLY A 227 -20.18 -6.26 -8.73
N GLU A 228 -21.13 -6.78 -9.53
CA GLU A 228 -21.86 -7.99 -9.19
C GLU A 228 -20.99 -9.22 -9.45
N PRO A 229 -20.75 -10.09 -8.46
CA PRO A 229 -19.86 -11.25 -8.63
C PRO A 229 -20.23 -12.20 -9.77
N SER A 230 -21.51 -12.20 -10.18
CA SER A 230 -22.03 -13.02 -11.28
C SER A 230 -21.86 -12.41 -12.66
N GLN A 231 -21.39 -11.16 -12.76
CA GLN A 231 -21.23 -10.48 -14.05
C GLN A 231 -19.87 -10.79 -14.68
N PRO A 232 -19.81 -10.97 -16.02
CA PRO A 232 -18.55 -11.26 -16.72
C PRO A 232 -17.48 -10.19 -16.60
N GLN A 233 -17.92 -8.93 -16.43
CA GLN A 233 -17.04 -7.78 -16.21
C GLN A 233 -17.18 -7.34 -14.76
N GLY A 234 -16.22 -7.74 -13.95
CA GLY A 234 -16.14 -7.29 -12.57
C GLY A 234 -15.82 -5.79 -12.48
N ILE A 235 -16.17 -5.18 -11.37
CA ILE A 235 -15.75 -3.82 -10.98
C ILE A 235 -15.06 -3.94 -9.64
N SER A 236 -13.89 -3.33 -9.48
CA SER A 236 -13.15 -3.30 -8.24
C SER A 236 -13.33 -1.96 -7.54
N VAL A 237 -13.52 -1.98 -6.23
CA VAL A 237 -13.56 -0.80 -5.37
C VAL A 237 -12.42 -0.85 -4.35
N PHE A 238 -11.86 0.31 -4.02
CA PHE A 238 -10.69 0.40 -3.16
C PHE A 238 -10.77 1.63 -2.26
N GLN A 239 -10.42 1.45 -0.98
CA GLN A 239 -10.18 2.49 0.01
C GLN A 239 -11.36 3.48 0.15
N PRO A 240 -12.52 3.05 0.72
CA PRO A 240 -13.58 3.98 1.06
C PRO A 240 -13.08 5.00 2.10
N GLN A 241 -13.43 6.27 1.92
CA GLN A 241 -13.02 7.37 2.79
C GLN A 241 -14.16 8.36 2.96
N TRP A 242 -14.51 8.67 4.22
CA TRP A 242 -15.45 9.72 4.54
C TRP A 242 -14.79 11.10 4.46
N LEU A 243 -15.52 12.07 3.89
CA LEU A 243 -15.16 13.47 3.93
C LEU A 243 -15.91 14.19 5.05
N PRO A 244 -15.43 15.36 5.52
CA PRO A 244 -16.06 16.10 6.61
C PRO A 244 -17.50 16.57 6.31
N ASP A 245 -17.87 16.67 5.04
CA ASP A 245 -19.22 17.04 4.60
C ASP A 245 -20.22 15.86 4.59
N GLY A 246 -19.80 14.69 5.09
CA GLY A 246 -20.60 13.46 5.09
C GLY A 246 -20.65 12.73 3.76
N SER A 247 -19.91 13.17 2.74
CA SER A 247 -19.78 12.42 1.49
C SER A 247 -18.77 11.27 1.63
N LEU A 248 -18.97 10.23 0.82
CA LEU A 248 -18.10 9.05 0.78
C LEU A 248 -17.34 9.02 -0.55
N VAL A 249 -16.02 8.85 -0.50
CA VAL A 249 -15.16 8.70 -1.67
C VAL A 249 -14.61 7.28 -1.71
N VAL A 250 -14.50 6.72 -2.92
CA VAL A 250 -13.89 5.41 -3.18
C VAL A 250 -13.19 5.45 -4.54
N ALA A 251 -12.11 4.70 -4.72
CA ALA A 251 -11.59 4.44 -6.06
C ALA A 251 -12.32 3.25 -6.68
N GLU A 252 -12.72 3.36 -7.97
CA GLU A 252 -13.53 2.38 -8.69
C GLU A 252 -13.06 2.32 -10.14
N ASP A 253 -13.10 1.13 -10.78
CA ASP A 253 -12.48 0.90 -12.08
C ASP A 253 -13.44 0.60 -13.25
N SER A 254 -14.73 0.94 -13.13
CA SER A 254 -15.71 0.78 -14.24
C SER A 254 -15.35 1.56 -15.49
N SER A 255 -14.53 2.61 -15.36
CA SER A 255 -14.01 3.38 -16.50
C SER A 255 -12.86 2.69 -17.25
N GLY A 256 -12.39 1.54 -16.76
CA GLY A 256 -11.17 0.89 -17.21
C GLY A 256 -9.91 1.34 -16.44
N TRP A 257 -10.07 2.25 -15.51
CA TRP A 257 -9.02 2.80 -14.65
C TRP A 257 -9.56 3.01 -13.24
N TRP A 258 -8.80 2.73 -12.20
CA TRP A 258 -9.20 3.12 -10.86
C TRP A 258 -9.21 4.64 -10.74
N ASN A 259 -10.40 5.22 -10.78
CA ASN A 259 -10.61 6.64 -10.60
C ASN A 259 -11.49 6.91 -9.38
N LEU A 260 -11.36 8.10 -8.81
CA LEU A 260 -12.11 8.47 -7.62
C LEU A 260 -13.56 8.79 -7.96
N MET A 261 -14.45 8.20 -7.19
CA MET A 261 -15.90 8.41 -7.22
C MET A 261 -16.33 9.01 -5.88
N ARG A 262 -17.27 9.95 -5.89
CA ARG A 262 -17.87 10.56 -4.71
C ARG A 262 -19.35 10.30 -4.64
N HIS A 263 -19.84 9.81 -3.53
CA HIS A 263 -21.26 9.78 -3.19
C HIS A 263 -21.56 10.97 -2.28
N PRO A 264 -22.38 11.96 -2.71
CA PRO A 264 -22.51 13.25 -2.01
C PRO A 264 -23.24 13.17 -0.69
N SER A 265 -24.05 12.12 -0.45
CA SER A 265 -24.74 11.91 0.81
C SER A 265 -25.04 10.43 1.00
N ALA A 266 -24.33 9.81 1.92
CA ALA A 266 -24.57 8.41 2.26
C ALA A 266 -25.91 8.18 3.01
N GLU A 267 -26.56 9.22 3.52
CA GLU A 267 -27.90 9.16 4.07
C GLU A 267 -28.98 9.01 2.98
N ASN A 268 -28.69 9.53 1.77
CA ASN A 268 -29.60 9.46 0.63
C ASN A 268 -29.03 8.53 -0.45
N LEU A 269 -29.28 7.23 -0.31
CA LEU A 269 -28.81 6.21 -1.26
C LEU A 269 -29.35 6.38 -2.70
N SER A 270 -30.36 7.23 -2.91
CA SER A 270 -30.83 7.59 -4.26
C SER A 270 -29.94 8.61 -4.95
N SER A 271 -28.99 9.21 -4.26
CA SER A 271 -28.00 10.11 -4.85
C SER A 271 -27.09 9.34 -5.82
N HIS A 272 -26.71 9.97 -6.92
CA HIS A 272 -25.83 9.34 -7.90
C HIS A 272 -24.37 9.58 -7.57
N TRP A 273 -23.55 8.56 -7.82
CA TRP A 273 -22.10 8.67 -7.78
C TRP A 273 -21.59 9.70 -8.79
N GLN A 274 -20.70 10.56 -8.34
CA GLN A 274 -20.04 11.57 -9.16
C GLN A 274 -18.62 11.12 -9.46
N ARG A 275 -18.22 11.10 -10.73
CA ARG A 275 -16.84 10.87 -11.11
C ARG A 275 -16.01 12.12 -10.82
N LEU A 276 -14.98 11.95 -9.98
CA LEU A 276 -13.99 12.98 -9.72
C LEU A 276 -12.80 12.73 -10.67
N TRP A 277 -12.40 13.73 -11.48
CA TRP A 277 -11.24 13.69 -12.39
C TRP A 277 -11.09 12.39 -13.19
N PRO A 278 -11.96 12.10 -14.13
CA PRO A 278 -11.83 10.95 -15.03
C PRO A 278 -10.51 11.05 -15.81
N MET A 279 -9.64 10.05 -15.64
CA MET A 279 -8.32 10.05 -16.28
C MET A 279 -7.90 8.63 -16.68
N ALA A 280 -7.09 8.51 -17.74
CA ALA A 280 -6.46 7.27 -18.13
C ALA A 280 -5.21 7.00 -17.26
N LYS A 281 -5.40 6.96 -15.93
CA LYS A 281 -4.38 6.76 -14.88
C LYS A 281 -5.02 6.08 -13.68
N GLU A 282 -4.21 5.46 -12.83
CA GLU A 282 -4.68 4.75 -11.65
C GLU A 282 -4.57 5.61 -10.39
N THR A 283 -5.62 5.68 -9.59
CA THR A 283 -5.61 6.26 -8.23
C THR A 283 -5.66 5.17 -7.15
N ALA A 284 -5.49 3.92 -7.51
CA ALA A 284 -5.48 2.78 -6.59
C ALA A 284 -4.45 1.74 -7.02
N MET A 285 -4.32 0.71 -6.21
CA MET A 285 -3.47 -0.45 -6.44
C MET A 285 -4.18 -1.72 -5.96
N PRO A 286 -3.73 -2.93 -6.36
CA PRO A 286 -4.29 -4.17 -5.85
C PRO A 286 -4.16 -4.25 -4.34
N GLN A 287 -5.26 -4.51 -3.68
CA GLN A 287 -5.37 -4.57 -2.22
C GLN A 287 -4.93 -5.93 -1.66
N TRP A 288 -3.63 -6.21 -1.78
CA TRP A 288 -3.02 -7.45 -1.31
C TRP A 288 -3.04 -7.61 0.21
N VAL A 289 -3.01 -6.49 0.93
CA VAL A 289 -2.99 -6.44 2.38
C VAL A 289 -3.90 -5.32 2.87
N PHE A 290 -4.38 -5.42 4.09
CA PHE A 290 -5.14 -4.34 4.70
C PHE A 290 -4.29 -3.10 4.93
N GLY A 291 -4.95 -1.93 4.95
CA GLY A 291 -4.34 -0.64 5.29
C GLY A 291 -3.54 0.03 4.18
N MET A 292 -3.49 -0.54 2.97
CA MET A 292 -2.91 0.15 1.82
C MET A 292 -3.73 1.41 1.52
N SER A 293 -3.08 2.52 1.25
CA SER A 293 -3.75 3.79 0.95
C SER A 293 -3.03 4.56 -0.16
N THR A 294 -3.83 5.12 -1.06
CA THR A 294 -3.38 5.99 -2.16
C THR A 294 -4.05 7.34 -2.13
N THR A 295 -5.05 7.54 -1.27
CA THR A 295 -5.84 8.76 -1.20
C THR A 295 -6.02 9.18 0.26
N ALA A 296 -5.99 10.49 0.51
CA ALA A 296 -6.23 11.07 1.83
C ALA A 296 -6.85 12.47 1.71
N TRP A 297 -7.68 12.86 2.67
CA TRP A 297 -8.23 14.22 2.77
C TRP A 297 -7.26 15.11 3.56
N ASP A 298 -6.80 16.22 2.96
CA ASP A 298 -5.82 17.10 3.58
C ASP A 298 -6.43 18.24 4.43
N GLY A 299 -7.75 18.29 4.52
CA GLY A 299 -8.52 19.33 5.20
C GLY A 299 -9.23 20.29 4.24
N ASP A 300 -8.84 20.31 2.96
CA ASP A 300 -9.38 21.16 1.91
C ASP A 300 -9.62 20.39 0.61
N LYS A 301 -8.66 19.56 0.21
CA LYS A 301 -8.67 18.77 -1.03
C LYS A 301 -8.34 17.30 -0.77
N LEU A 302 -8.67 16.46 -1.74
CA LEU A 302 -8.17 15.09 -1.79
C LEU A 302 -6.72 15.10 -2.28
N LEU A 303 -5.82 14.52 -1.52
CA LEU A 303 -4.47 14.19 -1.95
C LEU A 303 -4.47 12.77 -2.48
N ALA A 304 -3.98 12.57 -3.69
CA ALA A 304 -3.97 11.26 -4.34
C ALA A 304 -2.59 10.92 -4.91
N ALA A 305 -2.13 9.71 -4.65
CA ALA A 305 -1.06 9.08 -5.40
C ALA A 305 -1.66 8.55 -6.71
N VAL A 306 -1.19 9.08 -7.83
CA VAL A 306 -1.67 8.77 -9.18
C VAL A 306 -0.58 8.05 -9.95
N CYS A 307 -0.85 6.84 -10.41
CA CYS A 307 0.07 6.08 -11.25
C CYS A 307 -0.21 6.33 -12.72
N ASP A 308 0.81 6.82 -13.43
CA ASP A 308 0.79 7.05 -14.87
C ASP A 308 1.89 6.21 -15.52
N GLN A 309 1.52 5.16 -16.25
CA GLN A 309 2.44 4.27 -16.96
C GLN A 309 3.58 3.73 -16.07
N GLY A 310 3.24 3.32 -14.85
CA GLY A 310 4.19 2.74 -13.89
C GLY A 310 4.93 3.75 -13.01
N GLU A 311 4.74 5.05 -13.20
CA GLU A 311 5.29 6.10 -12.33
C GLU A 311 4.22 6.71 -11.45
N TRP A 312 4.51 6.81 -10.16
CA TRP A 312 3.62 7.43 -9.19
C TRP A 312 3.90 8.94 -9.07
N GLN A 313 2.84 9.71 -9.03
CA GLN A 313 2.85 11.16 -8.83
C GLN A 313 1.87 11.54 -7.73
N LEU A 314 2.15 12.60 -7.00
CA LEU A 314 1.24 13.12 -6.00
C LEU A 314 0.46 14.31 -6.55
N GLN A 315 -0.87 14.27 -6.43
CA GLN A 315 -1.77 15.32 -6.90
C GLN A 315 -2.75 15.73 -5.80
N ARG A 316 -3.05 17.02 -5.70
CA ARG A 316 -4.17 17.55 -4.91
C ARG A 316 -5.34 17.81 -5.83
N LEU A 317 -6.48 17.30 -5.44
CA LEU A 317 -7.67 17.24 -6.27
C LEU A 317 -8.82 17.94 -5.53
N GLY A 318 -9.30 19.08 -6.07
CA GLY A 318 -10.43 19.83 -5.49
C GLY A 318 -11.77 19.19 -5.85
N LEU A 319 -12.76 19.21 -4.98
CA LEU A 319 -14.10 18.69 -5.27
C LEU A 319 -14.82 19.47 -6.39
N ASP A 320 -14.27 20.62 -6.80
CA ASP A 320 -14.70 21.44 -7.95
C ASP A 320 -14.13 20.95 -9.29
N GLY A 321 -13.35 19.87 -9.33
CA GLY A 321 -12.69 19.34 -10.51
C GLY A 321 -11.30 19.95 -10.79
N SER A 322 -10.79 20.81 -9.92
CA SER A 322 -9.42 21.32 -10.02
C SER A 322 -8.41 20.23 -9.66
N ALA A 323 -7.25 20.23 -10.33
CA ALA A 323 -6.15 19.32 -10.03
C ALA A 323 -4.83 20.06 -10.10
N GLU A 324 -3.97 19.84 -9.12
CA GLU A 324 -2.63 20.40 -9.07
C GLU A 324 -1.60 19.34 -8.68
N ARG A 325 -0.45 19.34 -9.35
CA ARG A 325 0.65 18.45 -9.00
C ARG A 325 1.34 18.97 -7.74
N VAL A 326 1.60 18.08 -6.79
CA VAL A 326 2.45 18.38 -5.64
C VAL A 326 3.91 18.18 -6.04
N ASP A 327 4.70 19.25 -5.95
CA ASP A 327 6.11 19.22 -6.33
C ASP A 327 6.96 18.50 -5.27
N GLN A 328 7.52 17.36 -5.67
CA GLN A 328 8.41 16.52 -4.88
C GLN A 328 9.13 15.52 -5.81
N PRO A 329 10.33 15.01 -5.47
CA PRO A 329 11.17 14.25 -6.40
C PRO A 329 10.88 12.73 -6.44
N PHE A 330 9.96 12.23 -5.62
CA PHE A 330 9.72 10.79 -5.49
C PHE A 330 8.66 10.32 -6.49
N ASN A 331 8.88 9.17 -7.10
CA ASN A 331 8.01 8.57 -8.11
C ASN A 331 7.65 7.11 -7.82
N ASP A 332 7.87 6.70 -6.59
CA ASP A 332 7.38 5.47 -5.98
C ASP A 332 6.76 5.83 -4.63
N LEU A 333 5.44 5.73 -4.53
CA LEU A 333 4.62 6.23 -3.43
C LEU A 333 3.73 5.11 -2.88
N ALA A 334 3.60 5.03 -1.56
CA ALA A 334 2.71 4.11 -0.87
C ALA A 334 2.25 4.71 0.47
N ASP A 335 1.17 4.17 1.02
CA ASP A 335 0.68 4.45 2.38
C ASP A 335 0.52 5.95 2.65
N LEU A 336 -0.29 6.61 1.82
CA LEU A 336 -0.54 8.04 1.92
C LEU A 336 -1.52 8.35 3.06
N ASN A 337 -1.16 9.32 3.90
CA ASN A 337 -2.04 9.90 4.92
C ASN A 337 -1.93 11.43 4.92
N ALA A 338 -3.01 12.15 5.18
CA ALA A 338 -3.03 13.60 5.20
C ALA A 338 -4.02 14.16 6.22
N SER A 339 -3.74 15.34 6.72
CA SER A 339 -4.62 16.08 7.63
C SER A 339 -4.16 17.54 7.75
N ASN A 340 -5.09 18.48 7.76
CA ASN A 340 -4.84 19.90 8.07
C ASN A 340 -3.68 20.53 7.27
N GLY A 341 -3.69 20.36 5.94
CA GLY A 341 -2.66 20.91 5.04
C GLY A 341 -1.29 20.23 5.13
N ARG A 342 -1.21 19.07 5.78
CA ARG A 342 -0.01 18.24 5.93
C ARG A 342 -0.24 16.87 5.32
N ALA A 343 0.83 16.24 4.85
CA ALA A 343 0.76 14.85 4.40
C ALA A 343 2.02 14.07 4.76
N VAL A 344 1.86 12.77 4.86
CA VAL A 344 2.94 11.79 5.02
C VAL A 344 2.73 10.62 4.08
N ALA A 345 3.83 10.07 3.57
CA ALA A 345 3.80 8.88 2.72
C ALA A 345 5.12 8.10 2.84
N ILE A 346 5.09 6.83 2.49
CA ILE A 346 6.32 6.07 2.26
C ILE A 346 6.72 6.25 0.80
N THR A 347 7.94 6.70 0.58
CA THR A 347 8.38 7.08 -0.76
C THR A 347 9.80 6.62 -1.06
N SER A 348 10.07 6.47 -2.35
CA SER A 348 11.40 6.28 -2.92
C SER A 348 11.46 6.86 -4.34
N ASN A 349 12.66 6.92 -4.90
CA ASN A 349 12.87 7.15 -6.33
C ASN A 349 14.04 6.30 -6.82
N SER A 350 14.41 6.45 -8.08
CA SER A 350 15.48 5.64 -8.69
C SER A 350 16.86 5.80 -8.02
N THR A 351 17.08 6.87 -7.26
CA THR A 351 18.38 7.18 -6.62
C THR A 351 18.31 7.30 -5.11
N THR A 352 17.10 7.30 -4.54
CA THR A 352 16.87 7.44 -3.10
C THR A 352 16.07 6.24 -2.61
N GLY A 353 16.57 5.53 -1.61
CA GLY A 353 15.90 4.40 -0.99
C GLY A 353 14.61 4.78 -0.27
N GLN A 354 13.87 3.77 0.21
CA GLN A 354 12.64 3.97 0.95
C GLN A 354 12.85 4.90 2.16
N GLY A 355 11.90 5.78 2.40
CA GLY A 355 11.85 6.65 3.56
C GLY A 355 10.47 7.25 3.80
N LEU A 356 10.37 7.98 4.89
CA LEU A 356 9.18 8.74 5.28
C LEU A 356 9.25 10.14 4.66
N LEU A 357 8.31 10.44 3.77
CA LEU A 357 8.09 11.79 3.23
C LEU A 357 7.10 12.54 4.11
N GLU A 358 7.44 13.76 4.48
CA GLU A 358 6.57 14.72 5.15
C GLU A 358 6.40 15.94 4.25
N LEU A 359 5.16 16.39 4.06
CA LEU A 359 4.79 17.48 3.18
C LEU A 359 4.02 18.56 3.93
N ASN A 360 4.45 19.80 3.81
CA ASN A 360 3.66 20.97 4.16
C ASN A 360 3.01 21.49 2.86
N LEU A 361 1.74 21.15 2.64
CA LEU A 361 1.02 21.45 1.41
C LEU A 361 0.73 22.94 1.25
N GLY A 362 0.59 23.66 2.37
CA GLY A 362 0.38 25.13 2.36
C GLY A 362 1.62 25.91 1.94
N LEU A 363 2.81 25.44 2.32
CA LEU A 363 4.10 26.07 1.98
C LEU A 363 4.73 25.49 0.72
N GLY A 364 4.24 24.35 0.20
CA GLY A 364 4.85 23.63 -0.92
C GLY A 364 6.25 23.09 -0.59
N THR A 365 6.50 22.75 0.68
CA THR A 365 7.80 22.22 1.15
C THR A 365 7.69 20.78 1.60
N TRP A 366 8.82 20.07 1.55
CA TRP A 366 8.88 18.67 1.96
C TRP A 366 10.19 18.33 2.67
N GLN A 367 10.14 17.27 3.46
CA GLN A 367 11.30 16.61 4.08
C GLN A 367 11.21 15.11 3.85
N HIS A 368 12.35 14.42 3.80
CA HIS A 368 12.42 12.98 3.64
C HIS A 368 13.40 12.38 4.65
N THR A 369 12.90 11.47 5.47
CA THR A 369 13.72 10.71 6.42
C THR A 369 13.94 9.31 5.84
N PRO A 370 15.15 8.99 5.33
CA PRO A 370 15.42 7.69 4.75
C PRO A 370 15.40 6.59 5.83
N ALA A 371 14.90 5.40 5.50
CA ALA A 371 14.91 4.23 6.38
C ALA A 371 16.33 3.71 6.70
N ALA A 372 17.28 4.01 5.83
CA ALA A 372 18.70 3.68 6.00
C ALA A 372 19.59 4.70 5.27
N ALA A 373 20.84 4.78 5.66
CA ALA A 373 21.83 5.58 4.96
C ALA A 373 22.00 5.14 3.50
N ALA A 374 22.36 6.09 2.62
CA ALA A 374 22.64 5.79 1.22
C ALA A 374 23.78 4.75 1.11
N ALA A 375 23.54 3.71 0.32
CA ALA A 375 24.48 2.61 0.12
C ALA A 375 25.42 2.85 -1.08
N MET A 376 25.11 3.83 -1.92
CA MET A 376 25.84 4.16 -3.14
C MET A 376 25.80 5.66 -3.40
N GLU A 377 26.79 6.17 -4.11
CA GLU A 377 26.75 7.53 -4.64
C GLU A 377 25.78 7.61 -5.85
N VAL A 378 25.09 8.74 -6.02
CA VAL A 378 24.06 8.90 -7.07
C VAL A 378 24.61 8.64 -8.49
N ASN A 379 25.85 9.04 -8.76
CA ASN A 379 26.52 8.81 -10.05
C ASN A 379 26.92 7.36 -10.32
N GLU A 380 26.81 6.49 -9.32
CA GLU A 380 27.07 5.04 -9.41
C GLU A 380 25.78 4.22 -9.55
N ILE A 381 24.62 4.86 -9.63
CA ILE A 381 23.32 4.21 -9.71
C ILE A 381 22.87 4.12 -11.17
N SER A 382 22.51 2.93 -11.60
CA SER A 382 21.80 2.73 -12.87
C SER A 382 20.33 3.09 -12.68
N VAL A 383 19.88 4.10 -13.42
CA VAL A 383 18.50 4.59 -13.37
C VAL A 383 17.64 3.86 -14.41
N GLY A 384 16.47 3.36 -13.96
CA GLY A 384 15.50 2.69 -14.82
C GLY A 384 14.95 3.61 -15.90
N GLN A 385 15.02 3.14 -17.15
CA GLN A 385 14.50 3.79 -18.34
C GLN A 385 13.22 3.07 -18.78
N PRO A 386 12.14 3.77 -19.17
CA PRO A 386 10.95 3.11 -19.68
C PRO A 386 11.25 2.43 -21.03
N LEU A 387 10.89 1.16 -21.13
CA LEU A 387 10.99 0.36 -22.35
C LEU A 387 9.59 -0.11 -22.75
N TRP A 388 9.15 0.32 -23.93
CA TRP A 388 7.92 -0.15 -24.53
C TRP A 388 8.21 -1.03 -25.73
N PHE A 389 7.61 -2.21 -25.79
CA PHE A 389 7.83 -3.20 -26.84
C PHE A 389 6.52 -3.93 -27.19
N ASP A 390 6.53 -4.67 -28.30
CA ASP A 390 5.43 -5.53 -28.69
C ASP A 390 5.61 -6.89 -28.02
N GLY A 391 4.74 -7.17 -27.05
CA GLY A 391 4.71 -8.39 -26.25
C GLY A 391 3.81 -9.48 -26.85
N SER A 392 3.24 -10.29 -25.95
CA SER A 392 2.36 -11.39 -26.30
C SER A 392 1.19 -10.93 -27.18
N GLY A 393 0.95 -11.62 -28.29
CA GLY A 393 -0.10 -11.26 -29.26
C GLY A 393 0.10 -9.90 -29.95
N GLY A 394 1.31 -9.33 -29.95
CA GLY A 394 1.62 -8.01 -30.49
C GLY A 394 1.09 -6.85 -29.63
N GLN A 395 0.71 -7.12 -28.39
CA GLN A 395 0.21 -6.08 -27.50
C GLN A 395 1.34 -5.24 -26.93
N ARG A 396 1.10 -3.93 -26.85
CA ARG A 396 2.07 -2.98 -26.30
C ARG A 396 2.33 -3.28 -24.83
N THR A 397 3.58 -3.63 -24.46
CA THR A 397 4.00 -4.07 -23.13
C THR A 397 5.11 -3.19 -22.59
N HIS A 398 5.15 -2.98 -21.29
CA HIS A 398 6.09 -2.10 -20.61
C HIS A 398 7.13 -2.87 -19.80
N ALA A 399 8.34 -2.30 -19.67
CA ALA A 399 9.37 -2.72 -18.71
C ALA A 399 10.21 -1.52 -18.25
N TRP A 400 10.90 -1.68 -17.13
CA TRP A 400 11.99 -0.81 -16.74
C TRP A 400 13.32 -1.42 -17.16
N TYR A 401 14.08 -0.73 -18.01
CA TYR A 401 15.42 -1.14 -18.37
C TYR A 401 16.46 -0.36 -17.59
N TYR A 402 17.34 -1.08 -16.91
CA TYR A 402 18.48 -0.57 -16.16
C TYR A 402 19.75 -0.94 -16.93
N PRO A 403 20.39 0.01 -17.62
CA PRO A 403 21.63 -0.29 -18.35
C PRO A 403 22.76 -0.61 -17.36
N PRO A 404 23.77 -1.42 -17.78
CA PRO A 404 24.97 -1.61 -16.97
C PRO A 404 25.69 -0.30 -16.74
N ILE A 405 26.33 -0.14 -15.58
CA ILE A 405 27.18 1.01 -15.31
C ILE A 405 28.31 1.05 -16.33
N GLY A 406 28.49 2.19 -17.00
CA GLY A 406 29.42 2.35 -18.11
C GLY A 406 28.81 2.19 -19.51
N GLY A 407 27.53 1.86 -19.58
CA GLY A 407 26.77 1.71 -20.82
C GLY A 407 26.64 0.27 -21.29
N ALA A 408 25.61 0.03 -22.13
CA ALA A 408 25.33 -1.28 -22.73
C ALA A 408 25.89 -1.37 -24.16
N ASP A 409 26.24 -2.56 -24.56
CA ASP A 409 26.59 -2.92 -25.94
C ASP A 409 26.09 -4.33 -26.30
N ALA A 410 26.38 -4.79 -27.53
CA ALA A 410 25.95 -6.09 -28.03
C ALA A 410 26.61 -7.30 -27.30
N SER A 411 27.59 -7.07 -26.43
CA SER A 411 28.24 -8.10 -25.61
C SER A 411 27.80 -8.09 -24.16
N SER A 412 26.94 -7.15 -23.75
CA SER A 412 26.49 -7.01 -22.39
C SER A 412 25.57 -8.17 -21.98
N PRO A 413 25.79 -8.82 -20.82
CA PRO A 413 24.83 -9.80 -20.29
C PRO A 413 23.56 -9.11 -19.84
N LEU A 414 22.43 -9.81 -19.91
CA LEU A 414 21.11 -9.29 -19.51
C LEU A 414 20.44 -10.21 -18.49
N LEU A 415 19.93 -9.61 -17.43
CA LEU A 415 19.03 -10.25 -16.47
C LEU A 415 17.59 -9.76 -16.73
N VAL A 416 16.69 -10.68 -17.03
CA VAL A 416 15.25 -10.43 -17.08
C VAL A 416 14.68 -10.67 -15.69
N LYS A 417 13.85 -9.74 -15.21
CA LYS A 417 13.11 -9.89 -13.95
C LYS A 417 11.62 -9.97 -14.23
N SER A 418 10.96 -10.91 -13.55
CA SER A 418 9.52 -11.04 -13.50
C SER A 418 9.05 -10.79 -12.06
N HIS A 419 8.22 -9.75 -11.87
CA HIS A 419 7.73 -9.37 -10.54
C HIS A 419 6.75 -10.39 -9.96
N SER A 420 6.60 -10.37 -8.62
CA SER A 420 5.62 -11.16 -7.88
C SER A 420 4.20 -10.60 -8.07
N GLY A 421 3.21 -11.34 -7.59
CA GLY A 421 1.80 -10.96 -7.60
C GLY A 421 0.94 -12.13 -8.05
N PRO A 422 0.54 -12.28 -9.32
CA PRO A 422 0.97 -11.54 -10.53
C PRO A 422 0.35 -10.15 -10.71
N SER A 423 -0.82 -9.87 -10.11
CA SER A 423 -1.47 -8.54 -10.15
C SER A 423 -0.72 -7.54 -9.26
N SER A 424 0.43 -7.10 -9.72
CA SER A 424 1.33 -6.11 -9.11
C SER A 424 2.07 -5.37 -10.23
N MET A 425 3.18 -4.74 -9.94
CA MET A 425 3.99 -4.05 -10.93
C MET A 425 5.47 -4.00 -10.54
N ALA A 426 6.37 -3.96 -11.53
CA ALA A 426 7.74 -3.54 -11.34
C ALA A 426 7.76 -2.04 -10.99
N ARG A 427 8.29 -1.70 -9.83
CA ARG A 427 8.33 -0.33 -9.30
C ARG A 427 9.69 0.31 -9.57
N ARG A 428 9.73 1.63 -9.75
CA ARG A 428 10.93 2.36 -10.12
C ARG A 428 11.80 2.81 -8.94
N GLY A 429 11.43 2.46 -7.71
CA GLY A 429 12.23 2.76 -6.51
C GLY A 429 13.62 2.13 -6.56
N LEU A 430 14.57 2.71 -5.83
CA LEU A 430 15.95 2.20 -5.76
C LEU A 430 15.99 0.76 -5.23
N SER A 431 16.46 -0.15 -6.07
CA SER A 431 16.66 -1.57 -5.73
C SER A 431 18.15 -1.91 -5.71
N LEU A 432 18.71 -2.15 -4.53
CA LEU A 432 20.11 -2.55 -4.40
C LEU A 432 20.41 -3.91 -5.07
N ALA A 433 19.41 -4.79 -5.19
CA ALA A 433 19.52 -6.03 -5.95
C ALA A 433 19.73 -5.77 -7.45
N ILE A 434 19.03 -4.80 -8.03
CA ILE A 434 19.29 -4.36 -9.42
C ILE A 434 20.67 -3.73 -9.53
N GLN A 435 21.05 -2.85 -8.61
CA GLN A 435 22.37 -2.19 -8.61
C GLN A 435 23.53 -3.18 -8.45
N PHE A 436 23.31 -4.31 -7.77
CA PHE A 436 24.30 -5.38 -7.69
C PHE A 436 24.68 -5.90 -9.07
N TRP A 437 23.70 -6.12 -9.93
CA TRP A 437 23.93 -6.62 -11.29
C TRP A 437 24.48 -5.54 -12.22
N THR A 438 23.88 -4.34 -12.19
CA THR A 438 24.32 -3.24 -13.09
C THR A 438 25.74 -2.78 -12.80
N SER A 439 26.18 -2.80 -11.53
CA SER A 439 27.58 -2.50 -11.15
C SER A 439 28.59 -3.54 -11.66
N ARG A 440 28.12 -4.72 -12.09
CA ARG A 440 28.94 -5.83 -12.64
C ARG A 440 28.87 -5.93 -14.16
N GLY A 441 28.32 -4.91 -14.82
CA GLY A 441 28.23 -4.86 -16.28
C GLY A 441 27.02 -5.63 -16.85
N TRP A 442 26.04 -6.02 -16.00
CA TRP A 442 24.79 -6.61 -16.47
C TRP A 442 23.77 -5.52 -16.76
N GLY A 443 23.05 -5.61 -17.89
CA GLY A 443 21.77 -4.94 -18.02
C GLY A 443 20.70 -5.68 -17.21
N VAL A 444 19.70 -4.94 -16.69
CA VAL A 444 18.55 -5.55 -16.03
C VAL A 444 17.27 -5.02 -16.68
N VAL A 445 16.34 -5.89 -17.05
CA VAL A 445 15.02 -5.50 -17.53
C VAL A 445 13.96 -6.08 -16.62
N ASP A 446 13.24 -5.20 -15.91
CA ASP A 446 12.16 -5.54 -14.95
C ASP A 446 10.82 -5.38 -15.67
N VAL A 447 10.18 -6.51 -16.00
CA VAL A 447 9.08 -6.56 -16.96
C VAL A 447 7.74 -6.39 -16.27
N ASN A 448 6.99 -5.37 -16.69
CA ASN A 448 5.56 -5.27 -16.41
C ASN A 448 4.79 -6.09 -17.46
N TYR A 449 4.79 -7.40 -17.31
CA TYR A 449 4.11 -8.31 -18.24
C TYR A 449 2.59 -8.09 -18.24
N GLY A 450 1.87 -8.55 -19.25
CA GLY A 450 0.40 -8.51 -19.29
C GLY A 450 -0.18 -9.14 -18.03
N GLY A 451 -1.01 -8.40 -17.31
CA GLY A 451 -1.45 -8.72 -15.95
C GLY A 451 -0.95 -7.73 -14.91
N SER A 452 0.09 -6.94 -15.22
CA SER A 452 0.60 -5.90 -14.33
C SER A 452 -0.41 -4.76 -14.14
N THR A 453 -0.32 -4.09 -13.00
CA THR A 453 -1.11 -2.92 -12.62
C THR A 453 -0.39 -1.61 -12.95
N GLY A 454 -1.10 -0.49 -12.89
CA GLY A 454 -0.55 0.83 -13.26
C GLY A 454 -0.73 1.19 -14.73
N PHE A 455 -1.43 0.35 -15.51
CA PHE A 455 -1.63 0.48 -16.96
C PHE A 455 -3.10 0.32 -17.38
N GLY A 456 -4.04 0.37 -16.44
CA GLY A 456 -5.47 0.19 -16.65
C GLY A 456 -5.93 -1.27 -16.59
N ARG A 457 -7.26 -1.43 -16.45
CA ARG A 457 -7.91 -2.74 -16.28
C ARG A 457 -7.66 -3.68 -17.47
N THR A 458 -7.75 -3.18 -18.69
CA THR A 458 -7.51 -3.99 -19.91
C THR A 458 -6.08 -4.59 -19.90
N TYR A 459 -5.10 -3.88 -19.39
CA TYR A 459 -3.74 -4.41 -19.28
C TYR A 459 -3.66 -5.49 -18.18
N ARG A 460 -4.29 -5.24 -17.04
CA ARG A 460 -4.35 -6.18 -15.91
C ARG A 460 -5.05 -7.48 -16.29
N GLU A 461 -6.10 -7.42 -17.08
CA GLU A 461 -6.89 -8.59 -17.52
C GLU A 461 -6.20 -9.46 -18.57
N ARG A 462 -5.10 -9.01 -19.18
CA ARG A 462 -4.37 -9.81 -20.21
C ARG A 462 -3.89 -11.16 -19.70
N LEU A 463 -3.69 -11.31 -18.39
CA LEU A 463 -3.21 -12.55 -17.78
C LEU A 463 -4.32 -13.57 -17.53
N GLN A 464 -5.60 -13.16 -17.56
CA GLN A 464 -6.73 -14.04 -17.28
C GLN A 464 -6.77 -15.19 -18.29
N GLY A 465 -6.70 -16.45 -17.78
CA GLY A 465 -6.61 -17.65 -18.60
C GLY A 465 -5.33 -17.81 -19.40
N GLY A 466 -4.35 -16.89 -19.24
CA GLY A 466 -3.10 -16.87 -20.00
C GLY A 466 -1.82 -16.91 -19.16
N TRP A 467 -1.93 -17.15 -17.85
CA TRP A 467 -0.76 -17.23 -16.96
C TRP A 467 0.16 -18.39 -17.35
N GLY A 468 1.47 -18.15 -17.43
CA GLY A 468 2.47 -19.08 -17.97
C GLY A 468 2.62 -18.99 -19.49
N VAL A 469 1.84 -18.16 -20.18
CA VAL A 469 1.94 -17.92 -21.62
C VAL A 469 2.20 -16.44 -21.91
N VAL A 470 1.32 -15.55 -21.40
CA VAL A 470 1.43 -14.10 -21.67
C VAL A 470 2.67 -13.54 -20.99
N ASP A 471 2.86 -13.81 -19.72
CA ASP A 471 3.99 -13.36 -18.90
C ASP A 471 5.34 -13.91 -19.43
N VAL A 472 5.38 -15.18 -19.85
CA VAL A 472 6.56 -15.82 -20.48
C VAL A 472 6.91 -15.15 -21.81
N ASN A 473 5.92 -14.96 -22.69
CA ASN A 473 6.13 -14.31 -23.97
C ASN A 473 6.59 -12.86 -23.82
N ASP A 474 6.03 -12.13 -22.85
CA ASP A 474 6.40 -10.74 -22.59
C ASP A 474 7.84 -10.63 -22.05
N CYS A 475 8.25 -11.51 -21.13
CA CYS A 475 9.63 -11.57 -20.65
C CYS A 475 10.62 -11.89 -21.80
N ALA A 476 10.28 -12.85 -22.63
CA ALA A 476 11.09 -13.21 -23.81
C ALA A 476 11.15 -12.05 -24.84
N ALA A 477 10.03 -11.35 -25.09
CA ALA A 477 9.97 -10.23 -26.00
C ALA A 477 10.79 -9.03 -25.51
N ALA A 478 10.81 -8.74 -24.21
CA ALA A 478 11.65 -7.71 -23.62
C ALA A 478 13.14 -7.97 -23.89
N ALA A 479 13.60 -9.21 -23.65
CA ALA A 479 14.98 -9.61 -23.96
C ALA A 479 15.31 -9.46 -25.46
N LYS A 480 14.45 -9.97 -26.35
CA LYS A 480 14.61 -9.85 -27.80
C LYS A 480 14.70 -8.40 -28.27
N THR A 481 13.92 -7.52 -27.67
CA THR A 481 13.95 -6.07 -27.99
C THR A 481 15.29 -5.46 -27.65
N LEU A 482 15.87 -5.77 -26.50
CA LEU A 482 17.20 -5.26 -26.10
C LEU A 482 18.34 -5.88 -26.91
N ILE A 483 18.23 -7.14 -27.33
CA ILE A 483 19.18 -7.79 -28.25
C ILE A 483 19.14 -7.07 -29.61
N ALA A 484 17.96 -6.85 -30.18
CA ALA A 484 17.79 -6.13 -31.44
C ALA A 484 18.33 -4.69 -31.38
N ALA A 485 18.23 -4.03 -30.25
CA ALA A 485 18.79 -2.70 -29.96
C ALA A 485 20.31 -2.74 -29.72
N LYS A 486 20.96 -3.93 -29.75
CA LYS A 486 22.38 -4.13 -29.42
C LYS A 486 22.76 -3.72 -28.00
N HIS A 487 21.84 -3.89 -27.08
CA HIS A 487 22.03 -3.64 -25.65
C HIS A 487 22.24 -4.94 -24.86
N ALA A 488 22.18 -6.09 -25.48
CA ALA A 488 22.37 -7.39 -24.84
C ALA A 488 22.98 -8.45 -25.83
N ASP A 489 23.76 -9.36 -25.25
CA ASP A 489 24.29 -10.57 -25.95
C ASP A 489 23.21 -11.69 -25.90
N PRO A 490 22.76 -12.21 -27.04
CA PRO A 490 21.78 -13.29 -27.11
C PRO A 490 22.20 -14.58 -26.40
N ASN A 491 23.53 -14.80 -26.20
CA ASN A 491 24.08 -15.98 -25.54
C ASN A 491 24.31 -15.79 -24.03
N ARG A 492 23.97 -14.62 -23.47
CA ARG A 492 24.23 -14.27 -22.07
C ARG A 492 22.99 -13.67 -21.39
N ILE A 493 21.88 -14.41 -21.48
CA ILE A 493 20.60 -14.03 -20.90
C ILE A 493 20.34 -14.90 -19.67
N ALA A 494 19.95 -14.26 -18.58
CA ALA A 494 19.43 -14.90 -17.36
C ALA A 494 18.03 -14.37 -17.05
N ILE A 495 17.25 -15.13 -16.27
CA ILE A 495 15.96 -14.71 -15.77
C ILE A 495 15.85 -15.01 -14.27
N GLU A 496 15.21 -14.12 -13.51
CA GLU A 496 14.89 -14.34 -12.11
C GLU A 496 13.49 -13.82 -11.77
N GLY A 497 12.87 -14.41 -10.75
CA GLY A 497 11.59 -13.97 -10.21
C GLY A 497 11.26 -14.69 -8.91
N GLY A 498 10.41 -14.10 -8.10
CA GLY A 498 9.91 -14.68 -6.85
C GLY A 498 8.40 -14.94 -6.90
N SER A 499 7.87 -15.91 -6.14
CA SER A 499 6.43 -16.22 -6.09
C SER A 499 5.86 -16.42 -7.51
N ALA A 500 4.85 -15.64 -7.92
CA ALA A 500 4.31 -15.67 -9.29
C ALA A 500 5.38 -15.46 -10.37
N GLY A 501 6.32 -14.54 -10.16
CA GLY A 501 7.45 -14.35 -11.06
C GLY A 501 8.41 -15.54 -11.08
N GLY A 502 8.50 -16.30 -9.97
CA GLY A 502 9.24 -17.58 -9.94
C GLY A 502 8.60 -18.63 -10.85
N PHE A 503 7.27 -18.71 -10.89
CA PHE A 503 6.55 -19.55 -11.84
C PHE A 503 6.87 -19.15 -13.29
N THR A 504 6.77 -17.85 -13.61
CA THR A 504 7.13 -17.30 -14.93
C THR A 504 8.57 -17.63 -15.30
N THR A 505 9.52 -17.47 -14.35
CA THR A 505 10.94 -17.81 -14.55
C THR A 505 11.12 -19.28 -14.95
N LEU A 506 10.48 -20.21 -14.20
CA LEU A 506 10.57 -21.64 -14.50
C LEU A 506 9.89 -22.01 -15.83
N ALA A 507 8.80 -21.31 -16.19
CA ALA A 507 8.11 -21.54 -17.45
C ALA A 507 8.87 -20.98 -18.67
N CYS A 508 9.82 -20.05 -18.47
CA CYS A 508 10.71 -19.55 -19.51
C CYS A 508 11.87 -20.51 -19.85
N LEU A 509 12.20 -21.46 -18.97
CA LEU A 509 13.29 -22.43 -19.10
C LEU A 509 12.84 -23.71 -19.79
#